data_64f55c6060043cd1625d4a9a6efc288b
#
_entry.id   64f55c6060043cd1625d4a9a6efc288b
#
_cell.length_a   1.000
_cell.length_b   1.000
_cell.length_c   1.000
_cell.angle_alpha   90.00
_cell.angle_beta   90.00
_cell.angle_gamma   90.00
#
_symmetry.space_group_name_H-M   'P 1'
#
loop_
_entity.id
_entity.type
_entity.pdbx_description
1 polymer ?
#
loop_
_entity_poly.entity_id
_entity_poly.type
_entity_poly.pdbx_seq_one_letter_code
_entity_poly.pdbx_strand_id
1 'polypeptide(L)'
;KITSHDIRYVGIIQTARASGLEKFPLPYVLTNCHNSLCAVGGTINEDDHMFGLTCAQKYGGIYVPPHQAVIHQFAREMMAECGAMILGSDSHTRYGALGTMAIGEGGGELAKQLLGKTYDVNMPGVIAIYLTGKPIMGVGPQDVALAIIKAVFDNGYVKNKVMEFVGPGVASLSADFRIGIDVMTTETTC
;
A
#
# COMPACT_ATOMS: atom_id res chain seq x y z
N LYS A 1 4.82 1.15 -10.27
CA LYS A 1 3.38 0.86 -10.33
C LYS A 1 2.65 1.75 -9.32
N ILE A 2 1.35 2.01 -9.55
CA ILE A 2 0.52 2.85 -8.68
C ILE A 2 -0.75 2.09 -8.31
N THR A 3 -1.24 2.27 -7.09
CA THR A 3 -2.51 1.71 -6.65
C THR A 3 -3.29 2.73 -5.80
N SER A 4 -4.60 2.77 -5.96
CA SER A 4 -5.48 3.63 -5.18
C SER A 4 -6.83 2.98 -4.91
N HIS A 5 -7.47 3.40 -3.85
CA HIS A 5 -8.82 2.98 -3.51
C HIS A 5 -9.86 4.09 -3.78
N ASP A 6 -11.11 3.72 -3.76
CA ASP A 6 -12.26 4.53 -4.14
C ASP A 6 -12.39 5.87 -3.38
N ILE A 7 -11.99 5.94 -2.12
CA ILE A 7 -12.01 7.22 -1.37
C ILE A 7 -10.98 8.22 -1.92
N ARG A 8 -9.94 7.77 -2.63
CA ARG A 8 -8.81 8.60 -3.03
C ARG A 8 -8.66 8.83 -4.52
N TYR A 9 -8.92 7.82 -5.37
CA TYR A 9 -8.60 7.93 -6.79
C TYR A 9 -9.39 9.03 -7.50
N VAL A 10 -10.61 9.36 -7.06
CA VAL A 10 -11.40 10.44 -7.66
C VAL A 10 -10.63 11.75 -7.62
N GLY A 11 -10.21 12.19 -6.43
CA GLY A 11 -9.45 13.42 -6.28
C GLY A 11 -8.08 13.40 -6.96
N ILE A 12 -7.38 12.25 -6.92
CA ILE A 12 -6.09 12.07 -7.60
C ILE A 12 -6.23 12.28 -9.10
N ILE A 13 -7.19 11.60 -9.72
CA ILE A 13 -7.38 11.67 -11.18
C ILE A 13 -7.92 13.03 -11.59
N GLN A 14 -8.83 13.63 -10.82
CA GLN A 14 -9.33 14.98 -11.11
C GLN A 14 -8.20 16.01 -11.08
N THR A 15 -7.32 15.94 -10.09
CA THR A 15 -6.14 16.81 -10.00
C THR A 15 -5.21 16.62 -11.19
N ALA A 16 -4.91 15.38 -11.56
CA ALA A 16 -4.08 15.07 -12.70
C ALA A 16 -4.73 15.55 -14.02
N ARG A 17 -6.04 15.38 -14.19
CA ARG A 17 -6.80 15.88 -15.35
C ARG A 17 -6.72 17.40 -15.49
N ALA A 18 -6.92 18.12 -14.40
CA ALA A 18 -6.80 19.57 -14.39
C ALA A 18 -5.38 20.04 -14.77
N SER A 19 -4.39 19.16 -14.62
CA SER A 19 -2.98 19.42 -14.93
C SER A 19 -2.53 18.80 -16.27
N GLY A 20 -3.45 18.34 -17.11
CA GLY A 20 -3.14 17.89 -18.47
C GLY A 20 -2.91 16.38 -18.63
N LEU A 21 -3.51 15.54 -17.77
CA LEU A 21 -3.44 14.09 -17.91
C LEU A 21 -4.05 13.63 -19.25
N GLU A 22 -3.25 12.94 -20.05
CA GLU A 22 -3.67 12.34 -21.32
C GLU A 22 -3.83 10.83 -21.23
N LYS A 23 -2.92 10.16 -20.51
CA LYS A 23 -2.88 8.71 -20.31
C LYS A 23 -2.13 8.40 -19.02
N PHE A 24 -2.45 7.29 -18.36
CA PHE A 24 -1.64 6.82 -17.23
C PHE A 24 -0.25 6.39 -17.73
N PRO A 25 0.82 7.01 -17.24
CA PRO A 25 2.19 6.70 -17.69
C PRO A 25 2.73 5.39 -17.13
N LEU A 26 2.12 4.90 -16.06
CA LEU A 26 2.49 3.69 -15.33
C LEU A 26 1.27 2.82 -15.10
N PRO A 27 1.43 1.50 -14.90
CA PRO A 27 0.34 0.65 -14.46
C PRO A 27 -0.33 1.22 -13.21
N TYR A 28 -1.60 1.57 -13.33
CA TYR A 28 -2.39 2.16 -12.26
C TYR A 28 -3.61 1.30 -11.98
N VAL A 29 -3.73 0.82 -10.74
CA VAL A 29 -4.83 -0.01 -10.27
C VAL A 29 -5.78 0.80 -9.42
N LEU A 30 -7.05 0.78 -9.79
CA LEU A 30 -8.16 1.45 -9.12
C LEU A 30 -9.02 0.39 -8.43
N THR A 31 -8.98 0.33 -7.10
CA THR A 31 -9.73 -0.66 -6.31
C THR A 31 -10.92 -0.04 -5.60
N ASN A 32 -12.02 -0.76 -5.51
CA ASN A 32 -13.24 -0.34 -4.83
C ASN A 32 -13.44 -1.17 -3.56
N CYS A 33 -12.71 -0.82 -2.50
CA CYS A 33 -12.63 -1.63 -1.30
C CYS A 33 -12.98 -0.89 0.00
N HIS A 34 -13.05 0.44 0.01
CA HIS A 34 -13.42 1.23 1.19
C HIS A 34 -14.89 1.59 1.22
N ASN A 35 -15.46 1.96 0.08
CA ASN A 35 -16.88 2.28 -0.09
C ASN A 35 -17.61 1.20 -0.89
N SER A 36 -17.26 -0.06 -0.69
CA SER A 36 -17.79 -1.18 -1.47
C SER A 36 -19.20 -1.64 -1.05
N LEU A 37 -19.79 -1.02 -0.03
CA LEU A 37 -21.15 -1.35 0.45
C LEU A 37 -22.24 -0.76 -0.48
N CYS A 38 -22.21 -1.13 -1.74
CA CYS A 38 -23.10 -0.59 -2.77
C CYS A 38 -24.60 -0.75 -2.45
N ALA A 39 -24.95 -1.80 -1.70
CA ALA A 39 -26.34 -2.02 -1.28
C ALA A 39 -26.80 -1.11 -0.13
N VAL A 40 -25.87 -0.49 0.59
CA VAL A 40 -26.13 0.33 1.78
C VAL A 40 -25.58 1.75 1.62
N GLY A 41 -24.56 1.91 0.79
CA GLY A 41 -24.01 3.20 0.39
C GLY A 41 -24.99 3.99 -0.47
N GLY A 42 -24.81 5.29 -0.50
CA GLY A 42 -25.60 6.14 -1.37
C GLY A 42 -25.14 6.07 -2.84
N THR A 43 -25.90 6.71 -3.72
CA THR A 43 -25.55 6.89 -5.13
C THR A 43 -24.17 7.49 -5.35
N ILE A 44 -23.67 8.26 -4.39
CA ILE A 44 -22.32 8.85 -4.45
C ILE A 44 -21.21 7.79 -4.56
N ASN A 45 -21.35 6.65 -3.88
CA ASN A 45 -20.36 5.58 -3.97
C ASN A 45 -20.40 4.91 -5.35
N GLU A 46 -21.59 4.76 -5.91
CA GLU A 46 -21.76 4.24 -7.28
C GLU A 46 -21.18 5.19 -8.31
N ASP A 47 -21.37 6.49 -8.14
CA ASP A 47 -20.76 7.52 -9.01
C ASP A 47 -19.23 7.46 -8.96
N ASP A 48 -18.65 7.29 -7.77
CA ASP A 48 -17.20 7.12 -7.61
C ASP A 48 -16.71 5.84 -8.31
N HIS A 49 -17.43 4.73 -8.20
CA HIS A 49 -17.10 3.48 -8.88
C HIS A 49 -17.21 3.62 -10.40
N MET A 50 -18.25 4.25 -10.90
CA MET A 50 -18.42 4.53 -12.33
C MET A 50 -17.34 5.47 -12.85
N PHE A 51 -16.96 6.48 -12.06
CA PHE A 51 -15.82 7.34 -12.37
C PHE A 51 -14.53 6.54 -12.49
N GLY A 52 -14.24 5.66 -11.54
CA GLY A 52 -13.05 4.80 -11.55
C GLY A 52 -13.01 3.89 -12.79
N LEU A 53 -14.13 3.23 -13.10
CA LEU A 53 -14.25 2.37 -14.28
C LEU A 53 -14.01 3.14 -15.58
N THR A 54 -14.70 4.26 -15.75
CA THR A 54 -14.59 5.07 -16.97
C THR A 54 -13.20 5.70 -17.12
N CYS A 55 -12.57 6.10 -16.02
CA CYS A 55 -11.19 6.59 -16.04
C CYS A 55 -10.19 5.48 -16.39
N ALA A 56 -10.36 4.27 -15.84
CA ALA A 56 -9.51 3.13 -16.19
C ALA A 56 -9.59 2.82 -17.69
N GLN A 57 -10.80 2.81 -18.25
CA GLN A 57 -11.03 2.61 -19.68
C GLN A 57 -10.40 3.73 -20.52
N LYS A 58 -10.61 4.98 -20.12
CA LYS A 58 -10.15 6.15 -20.87
C LYS A 58 -8.63 6.32 -20.84
N TYR A 59 -8.00 6.13 -19.69
CA TYR A 59 -6.59 6.43 -19.47
C TYR A 59 -5.69 5.20 -19.46
N GLY A 60 -6.25 3.99 -19.58
CA GLY A 60 -5.49 2.74 -19.66
C GLY A 60 -5.12 2.15 -18.30
N GLY A 61 -5.99 2.26 -17.30
CA GLY A 61 -5.84 1.68 -15.98
C GLY A 61 -6.42 0.28 -15.82
N ILE A 62 -6.22 -0.30 -14.65
CA ILE A 62 -6.82 -1.57 -14.22
C ILE A 62 -7.90 -1.24 -13.19
N TYR A 63 -9.13 -1.66 -13.44
CA TYR A 63 -10.24 -1.46 -12.53
C TYR A 63 -10.57 -2.76 -11.78
N VAL A 64 -10.60 -2.70 -10.46
CA VAL A 64 -10.99 -3.80 -9.58
C VAL A 64 -12.35 -3.47 -8.98
N PRO A 65 -13.42 -4.18 -9.36
CA PRO A 65 -14.76 -3.87 -8.88
C PRO A 65 -14.93 -4.08 -7.37
N PRO A 66 -16.00 -3.51 -6.78
CA PRO A 66 -16.32 -3.76 -5.37
C PRO A 66 -16.53 -5.24 -5.10
N HIS A 67 -16.27 -5.66 -3.86
CA HIS A 67 -16.39 -7.03 -3.34
C HIS A 67 -15.45 -8.07 -3.98
N GLN A 68 -14.53 -7.66 -4.83
CA GLN A 68 -13.59 -8.59 -5.48
C GLN A 68 -12.27 -8.72 -4.72
N ALA A 69 -11.67 -7.61 -4.34
CA ALA A 69 -10.42 -7.62 -3.57
C ALA A 69 -10.21 -6.33 -2.80
N VAL A 70 -9.56 -6.42 -1.64
CA VAL A 70 -8.97 -5.28 -0.95
C VAL A 70 -7.74 -4.80 -1.72
N ILE A 71 -7.46 -3.49 -1.71
CA ILE A 71 -6.31 -2.90 -2.40
C ILE A 71 -5.00 -3.65 -2.12
N HIS A 72 -4.71 -3.95 -0.85
CA HIS A 72 -3.45 -4.58 -0.46
C HIS A 72 -3.39 -6.05 -0.88
N GLN A 73 -4.50 -6.79 -0.82
CA GLN A 73 -4.52 -8.17 -1.27
C GLN A 73 -4.29 -8.24 -2.77
N PHE A 74 -4.99 -7.41 -3.54
CA PHE A 74 -4.76 -7.34 -4.98
C PHE A 74 -3.31 -6.97 -5.31
N ALA A 75 -2.77 -5.96 -4.63
CA ALA A 75 -1.39 -5.53 -4.88
C ALA A 75 -0.36 -6.61 -4.56
N ARG A 76 -0.53 -7.35 -3.46
CA ARG A 76 0.36 -8.45 -3.08
C ARG A 76 0.32 -9.61 -4.07
N GLU A 77 -0.86 -9.97 -4.55
CA GLU A 77 -1.04 -11.13 -5.43
C GLU A 77 -0.73 -10.83 -6.90
N MET A 78 -1.04 -9.60 -7.36
CA MET A 78 -1.02 -9.26 -8.78
C MET A 78 0.04 -8.24 -9.19
N MET A 79 0.61 -7.49 -8.25
CA MET A 79 1.49 -6.39 -8.57
C MET A 79 2.88 -6.49 -7.94
N ALA A 80 2.98 -7.10 -6.74
CA ALA A 80 4.24 -7.19 -6.01
C ALA A 80 5.21 -8.14 -6.72
N GLU A 81 6.45 -7.71 -6.81
CA GLU A 81 7.55 -8.48 -7.38
C GLU A 81 8.88 -7.98 -6.80
N CYS A 82 9.85 -8.86 -6.71
CA CYS A 82 11.15 -8.52 -6.15
C CYS A 82 11.82 -7.39 -6.95
N GLY A 83 12.28 -6.35 -6.24
CA GLY A 83 12.91 -5.18 -6.84
C GLY A 83 11.95 -4.14 -7.45
N ALA A 84 10.64 -4.37 -7.37
CA ALA A 84 9.67 -3.38 -7.82
C ALA A 84 9.40 -2.28 -6.79
N MET A 85 8.81 -1.19 -7.25
CA MET A 85 8.28 -0.11 -6.41
C MET A 85 6.78 0.11 -6.70
N ILE A 86 6.01 0.25 -5.63
CA ILE A 86 4.58 0.55 -5.69
C ILE A 86 4.28 1.76 -4.79
N LEU A 87 3.67 2.79 -5.36
CA LEU A 87 3.10 3.90 -4.61
C LEU A 87 1.60 3.70 -4.48
N GLY A 88 1.09 3.81 -3.27
CA GLY A 88 -0.33 3.63 -2.99
C GLY A 88 -0.95 4.81 -2.26
N SER A 89 -2.24 5.01 -2.45
CA SER A 89 -2.98 6.07 -1.74
C SER A 89 -3.39 5.69 -0.31
N ASP A 90 -3.01 4.51 0.14
CA ASP A 90 -3.30 3.99 1.48
C ASP A 90 -2.01 3.84 2.29
N SER A 91 -2.05 4.23 3.57
CA SER A 91 -0.89 4.18 4.47
C SER A 91 -0.35 2.77 4.71
N HIS A 92 -1.20 1.74 4.58
CA HIS A 92 -0.82 0.33 4.71
C HIS A 92 -0.24 -0.26 3.42
N THR A 93 0.16 0.59 2.46
CA THR A 93 0.89 0.16 1.27
C THR A 93 2.31 -0.26 1.68
N ARG A 94 2.46 -1.52 2.10
CA ARG A 94 3.68 -2.15 2.58
C ARG A 94 3.78 -3.55 2.02
N TYR A 95 4.81 -3.81 1.20
CA TYR A 95 4.98 -5.11 0.52
C TYR A 95 6.43 -5.58 0.56
N GLY A 96 7.20 -5.11 1.57
CA GLY A 96 8.60 -5.45 1.78
C GLY A 96 8.85 -6.95 1.96
N ALA A 97 7.90 -7.66 2.62
CA ALA A 97 7.95 -9.10 2.78
C ALA A 97 7.95 -9.87 1.44
N LEU A 98 7.51 -9.24 0.35
CA LEU A 98 7.51 -9.76 -1.01
C LEU A 98 8.63 -9.17 -1.89
N GLY A 99 9.59 -8.46 -1.28
CA GLY A 99 10.70 -7.83 -1.99
C GLY A 99 10.32 -6.60 -2.80
N THR A 100 9.14 -6.03 -2.56
CA THR A 100 8.64 -4.82 -3.23
C THR A 100 8.74 -3.63 -2.29
N MET A 101 9.43 -2.58 -2.70
CA MET A 101 9.38 -1.30 -2.00
C MET A 101 8.00 -0.68 -2.20
N ALA A 102 7.22 -0.57 -1.13
CA ALA A 102 5.87 -0.04 -1.20
C ALA A 102 5.66 1.07 -0.18
N ILE A 103 5.15 2.21 -0.66
CA ILE A 103 4.99 3.42 0.15
C ILE A 103 3.58 3.96 -0.03
N GLY A 104 2.92 4.23 1.10
CA GLY A 104 1.66 4.95 1.13
C GLY A 104 1.89 6.45 1.07
N GLU A 105 1.22 7.13 0.13
CA GLU A 105 1.41 8.56 -0.11
C GLU A 105 0.09 9.33 -0.23
N GLY A 106 0.18 10.63 -0.07
CA GLY A 106 -0.95 11.52 -0.26
C GLY A 106 -1.37 11.67 -1.72
N GLY A 107 -2.64 12.05 -1.93
CA GLY A 107 -3.20 12.17 -3.27
C GLY A 107 -2.46 13.12 -4.20
N GLY A 108 -1.88 14.20 -3.67
CA GLY A 108 -1.08 15.14 -4.44
C GLY A 108 0.18 14.52 -5.03
N GLU A 109 0.85 13.64 -4.26
CA GLU A 109 2.03 12.94 -4.75
C GLU A 109 1.69 11.92 -5.84
N LEU A 110 0.61 11.17 -5.65
CA LEU A 110 0.15 10.25 -6.70
C LEU A 110 -0.28 10.98 -7.97
N ALA A 111 -0.91 12.15 -7.86
CA ALA A 111 -1.26 12.98 -9.02
C ALA A 111 -0.01 13.41 -9.81
N LYS A 112 1.09 13.75 -9.14
CA LYS A 112 2.37 14.02 -9.80
C LYS A 112 2.89 12.80 -10.56
N GLN A 113 2.75 11.60 -10.00
CA GLN A 113 3.15 10.37 -10.68
C GLN A 113 2.33 10.12 -11.94
N LEU A 114 1.03 10.43 -11.92
CA LEU A 114 0.17 10.36 -13.12
C LEU A 114 0.58 11.37 -14.21
N LEU A 115 1.33 12.39 -13.86
CA LEU A 115 1.90 13.38 -14.78
C LEU A 115 3.35 13.08 -15.17
N GLY A 116 3.84 11.87 -14.87
CA GLY A 116 5.18 11.42 -15.20
C GLY A 116 6.31 12.13 -14.44
N LYS A 117 6.00 12.70 -13.26
CA LYS A 117 7.02 13.32 -12.41
C LYS A 117 7.76 12.27 -11.59
N THR A 118 8.98 12.59 -11.16
CA THR A 118 9.78 11.75 -10.26
C THR A 118 9.19 11.74 -8.85
N TYR A 119 9.44 10.65 -8.16
CA TYR A 119 9.18 10.53 -6.73
C TYR A 119 10.52 10.59 -6.00
N ASP A 120 10.75 11.67 -5.27
CA ASP A 120 12.02 11.93 -4.62
C ASP A 120 11.98 11.41 -3.18
N VAL A 121 12.92 10.54 -2.84
CA VAL A 121 13.05 9.92 -1.52
C VAL A 121 14.46 10.21 -0.97
N ASN A 122 14.52 10.74 0.24
CA ASN A 122 15.79 10.80 0.95
C ASN A 122 16.25 9.37 1.27
N MET A 123 17.53 9.07 1.06
CA MET A 123 18.08 7.76 1.38
C MET A 123 17.85 7.43 2.86
N PRO A 124 16.96 6.45 3.20
CA PRO A 124 16.65 6.14 4.58
C PRO A 124 17.78 5.37 5.25
N GLY A 125 17.97 5.58 6.55
CA GLY A 125 18.75 4.67 7.37
C GLY A 125 18.05 3.31 7.50
N VAL A 126 18.80 2.25 7.75
CA VAL A 126 18.28 0.89 7.92
C VAL A 126 18.43 0.46 9.38
N ILE A 127 17.36 -0.06 9.95
CA ILE A 127 17.32 -0.63 11.31
C ILE A 127 17.07 -2.12 11.20
N ALA A 128 17.97 -2.92 11.76
CA ALA A 128 17.79 -4.36 11.82
C ALA A 128 16.84 -4.76 12.96
N ILE A 129 15.76 -5.45 12.61
CA ILE A 129 14.87 -6.12 13.57
C ILE A 129 15.29 -7.58 13.65
N TYR A 130 16.05 -7.91 14.68
CA TYR A 130 16.64 -9.24 14.83
C TYR A 130 15.68 -10.19 15.53
N LEU A 131 15.13 -11.15 14.78
CA LEU A 131 14.16 -12.11 15.26
C LEU A 131 14.82 -13.44 15.65
N THR A 132 14.49 -13.95 16.85
CA THR A 132 14.93 -15.24 17.35
C THR A 132 13.73 -16.13 17.71
N GLY A 133 13.93 -17.44 17.72
CA GLY A 133 12.88 -18.37 18.08
C GLY A 133 11.76 -18.47 17.04
N LYS A 134 10.58 -18.80 17.53
CA LYS A 134 9.35 -18.92 16.74
C LYS A 134 8.12 -18.51 17.55
N PRO A 135 7.04 -18.04 16.93
CA PRO A 135 5.79 -17.76 17.63
C PRO A 135 5.25 -19.04 18.30
N ILE A 136 4.72 -18.89 19.49
CA ILE A 136 3.98 -19.98 20.16
C ILE A 136 2.55 -20.04 19.64
N MET A 137 1.85 -21.13 19.93
CA MET A 137 0.43 -21.28 19.55
C MET A 137 -0.40 -20.14 20.14
N GLY A 138 -1.26 -19.54 19.29
CA GLY A 138 -2.11 -18.40 19.66
C GLY A 138 -1.48 -17.01 19.42
N VAL A 139 -0.19 -16.94 19.07
CA VAL A 139 0.47 -15.69 18.70
C VAL A 139 0.43 -15.52 17.18
N GLY A 140 -0.25 -14.47 16.73
CA GLY A 140 -0.37 -14.10 15.33
C GLY A 140 0.62 -13.00 14.90
N PRO A 141 0.63 -12.65 13.60
CA PRO A 141 1.52 -11.61 13.09
C PRO A 141 1.26 -10.23 13.71
N GLN A 142 0.00 -9.92 14.05
CA GLN A 142 -0.37 -8.68 14.72
C GLN A 142 0.25 -8.57 16.12
N ASP A 143 0.32 -9.65 16.87
CA ASP A 143 0.94 -9.64 18.21
C ASP A 143 2.43 -9.31 18.12
N VAL A 144 3.12 -9.89 17.13
CA VAL A 144 4.53 -9.60 16.87
C VAL A 144 4.71 -8.13 16.41
N ALA A 145 3.87 -7.67 15.51
CA ALA A 145 3.90 -6.29 15.05
C ALA A 145 3.65 -5.30 16.19
N LEU A 146 2.65 -5.55 17.05
CA LEU A 146 2.36 -4.72 18.23
C LEU A 146 3.52 -4.70 19.22
N ALA A 147 4.21 -5.83 19.43
CA ALA A 147 5.40 -5.88 20.26
C ALA A 147 6.54 -5.02 19.70
N ILE A 148 6.75 -5.04 18.39
CA ILE A 148 7.73 -4.19 17.70
C ILE A 148 7.33 -2.72 17.84
N ILE A 149 6.08 -2.38 17.51
CA ILE A 149 5.55 -1.01 17.62
C ILE A 149 5.78 -0.47 19.03
N LYS A 150 5.41 -1.22 20.06
CA LYS A 150 5.64 -0.84 21.47
C LYS A 150 7.10 -0.54 21.76
N ALA A 151 8.02 -1.28 21.18
CA ALA A 151 9.46 -1.10 21.43
C ALA A 151 10.05 0.14 20.76
N VAL A 152 9.48 0.60 19.63
CA VAL A 152 10.10 1.61 18.78
C VAL A 152 9.29 2.89 18.58
N PHE A 153 8.01 2.91 19.00
CA PHE A 153 7.10 4.02 18.71
C PHE A 153 7.42 5.27 19.55
N ASP A 154 7.49 5.14 20.88
CA ASP A 154 7.63 6.27 21.79
C ASP A 154 8.92 7.09 21.58
N ASN A 155 10.00 6.43 21.17
CA ASN A 155 11.28 7.07 20.93
C ASN A 155 11.46 7.50 19.46
N GLY A 156 10.52 7.18 18.57
CA GLY A 156 10.61 7.46 17.13
C GLY A 156 11.82 6.79 16.44
N TYR A 157 12.33 5.70 17.00
CA TYR A 157 13.60 5.10 16.60
C TYR A 157 13.65 4.69 15.13
N VAL A 158 12.52 4.23 14.58
CA VAL A 158 12.40 3.76 13.19
C VAL A 158 11.76 4.78 12.25
N LYS A 159 11.38 5.95 12.76
CA LYS A 159 10.70 6.97 11.97
C LYS A 159 11.54 7.37 10.74
N ASN A 160 10.92 7.33 9.56
CA ASN A 160 11.56 7.62 8.27
C ASN A 160 12.79 6.74 7.97
N LYS A 161 12.79 5.51 8.48
CA LYS A 161 13.84 4.52 8.24
C LYS A 161 13.25 3.24 7.67
N VAL A 162 14.09 2.36 7.16
CA VAL A 162 13.69 1.01 6.75
C VAL A 162 13.87 0.05 7.91
N MET A 163 12.86 -0.75 8.21
CA MET A 163 13.02 -1.91 9.10
C MET A 163 13.38 -3.14 8.27
N GLU A 164 14.58 -3.66 8.49
CA GLU A 164 15.04 -4.91 7.88
C GLU A 164 14.92 -6.04 8.88
N PHE A 165 14.12 -7.05 8.54
CA PHE A 165 13.90 -8.21 9.40
C PHE A 165 14.95 -9.28 9.14
N VAL A 166 15.75 -9.56 10.15
CA VAL A 166 16.90 -10.46 10.08
C VAL A 166 16.90 -11.47 11.24
N GLY A 167 17.80 -12.44 11.20
CA GLY A 167 17.97 -13.42 12.25
C GLY A 167 17.28 -14.77 11.97
N PRO A 168 17.60 -15.79 12.77
CA PRO A 168 17.12 -17.17 12.54
C PRO A 168 15.60 -17.32 12.69
N GLY A 169 14.94 -16.45 13.45
CA GLY A 169 13.49 -16.45 13.63
C GLY A 169 12.74 -16.19 12.33
N VAL A 170 13.28 -15.40 11.40
CA VAL A 170 12.65 -15.10 10.11
C VAL A 170 12.35 -16.37 9.32
N ALA A 171 13.26 -17.35 9.33
CA ALA A 171 13.08 -18.60 8.61
C ALA A 171 11.91 -19.46 9.15
N SER A 172 11.49 -19.22 10.39
CA SER A 172 10.37 -19.94 11.02
C SER A 172 8.99 -19.37 10.64
N LEU A 173 8.95 -18.19 9.98
CA LEU A 173 7.72 -17.49 9.64
C LEU A 173 7.30 -17.81 8.21
N SER A 174 6.01 -18.14 8.02
CA SER A 174 5.42 -18.24 6.68
C SER A 174 5.40 -16.88 5.97
N ALA A 175 5.23 -16.88 4.65
CA ALA A 175 5.08 -15.65 3.88
C ALA A 175 3.90 -14.81 4.41
N ASP A 176 2.76 -15.42 4.68
CA ASP A 176 1.58 -14.74 5.21
C ASP A 176 1.85 -14.10 6.58
N PHE A 177 2.60 -14.78 7.43
CA PHE A 177 2.98 -14.24 8.73
C PHE A 177 3.88 -13.00 8.58
N ARG A 178 4.86 -13.05 7.68
CA ARG A 178 5.74 -11.91 7.37
C ARG A 178 4.96 -10.73 6.79
N ILE A 179 4.02 -11.00 5.88
CA ILE A 179 3.13 -9.97 5.30
C ILE A 179 2.29 -9.31 6.40
N GLY A 180 1.76 -10.10 7.35
CA GLY A 180 0.96 -9.57 8.45
C GLY A 180 1.75 -8.67 9.41
N ILE A 181 3.04 -8.96 9.64
CA ILE A 181 3.93 -8.05 10.39
C ILE A 181 4.19 -6.78 9.56
N ASP A 182 4.58 -6.94 8.30
CA ASP A 182 4.99 -5.87 7.40
C ASP A 182 3.91 -4.77 7.28
N VAL A 183 2.65 -5.16 7.07
CA VAL A 183 1.55 -4.21 6.90
C VAL A 183 1.34 -3.30 8.11
N MET A 184 1.55 -3.81 9.31
CA MET A 184 1.35 -3.06 10.55
C MET A 184 2.51 -2.11 10.88
N THR A 185 3.65 -2.25 10.22
CA THR A 185 4.80 -1.36 10.45
C THR A 185 4.52 0.10 10.06
N THR A 186 3.49 0.34 9.24
CA THR A 186 3.05 1.70 8.87
C THR A 186 2.76 2.56 10.10
N GLU A 187 2.31 1.97 11.21
CA GLU A 187 1.98 2.68 12.44
C GLU A 187 3.22 3.32 13.10
N THR A 188 4.41 2.91 12.71
CA THR A 188 5.69 3.48 13.20
C THR A 188 6.26 4.56 12.30
N THR A 189 5.61 4.88 11.21
CA THR A 189 6.10 5.84 10.20
C THR A 189 7.47 5.48 9.59
N CYS A 190 7.79 4.17 9.51
CA CYS A 190 8.96 3.64 8.81
C CYS A 190 8.74 3.57 7.30
#